data_799168d8b1bb1c7a58959eab3fafe0df
#
_entry.id   799168d8b1bb1c7a58959eab3fafe0df
#
_cell.length_a   1.000
_cell.length_b   1.000
_cell.length_c   1.000
_cell.angle_alpha   90.00
_cell.angle_beta   90.00
_cell.angle_gamma   90.00
#
_symmetry.space_group_name_H-M   'P 1'
#
loop_
_entity.id
_entity.type
_entity.pdbx_description
1 polymer ?
#
loop_
_entity_poly.entity_id
_entity_poly.type
_entity_poly.pdbx_seq_one_letter_code
_entity_poly.pdbx_strand_id
1 'polypeptide(L)'
;MSFGLDYVSGPSAADLKAIRVDGNPVTFVCRYTGYFSGYKIDEVAMQQGKVLTPGEAMTLTSHGIALVSNWEWSANRALQGHDAGVWDAGTAAKIHLACGGPPDKPIYFSVDFAATGPDVANYFKGIASAIGLHRTAGYGSYRVLKYLFDNGLITYGWQTYAWSGGVWEPRAHIQQYENNMSLAGHSVDYNRSIKSDFGQWYFGQHITPQEETMTPLTIHDVKQYFKANADGSWTRIDSKTGTPLLDSLNKPIILKGAILSDWCAHGTDALPDIGLPEGNETQVDAKNHPEIVDQQFERCTRRYDPHHVKDSPRGAGVVYSTHIENLYSAQTKLDMALDQLATVEKQLDALKAGTVTVSPESAYVAAVKSIKGIVDPLEVP
;
A
#
# COMPACT_ATOMS: atom_id res chain seq x y z
N MET A 1 6.49 2.15 -25.27
CA MET A 1 7.66 2.59 -24.48
C MET A 1 7.43 4.04 -24.13
N SER A 2 7.50 4.39 -22.85
CA SER A 2 7.37 5.76 -22.34
C SER A 2 8.72 6.21 -21.78
N PHE A 3 9.04 7.51 -21.87
CA PHE A 3 10.26 8.09 -21.33
C PHE A 3 9.95 8.92 -20.09
N GLY A 4 10.78 8.82 -19.09
CA GLY A 4 10.60 9.47 -17.81
C GLY A 4 11.89 9.88 -17.14
N LEU A 5 11.75 10.51 -16.00
CA LEU A 5 12.86 11.00 -15.18
C LEU A 5 12.71 10.53 -13.74
N ASP A 6 13.82 10.46 -13.03
CA ASP A 6 13.83 10.57 -11.58
C ASP A 6 14.83 11.64 -11.14
N TYR A 7 14.57 12.26 -9.98
CA TYR A 7 15.35 13.39 -9.50
C TYR A 7 15.08 13.67 -8.02
N VAL A 8 16.06 14.28 -7.37
CA VAL A 8 15.90 14.87 -6.03
C VAL A 8 15.13 16.19 -6.14
N SER A 9 15.58 17.10 -7.01
CA SER A 9 14.92 18.37 -7.33
C SER A 9 14.91 18.51 -8.84
N GLY A 10 13.72 18.60 -9.41
CA GLY A 10 13.54 18.51 -10.86
C GLY A 10 12.95 19.75 -11.49
N PRO A 11 12.86 19.74 -12.84
CA PRO A 11 12.20 20.76 -13.62
C PRO A 11 10.73 20.97 -13.20
N SER A 12 10.19 22.15 -13.48
CA SER A 12 8.75 22.38 -13.28
C SER A 12 7.91 21.47 -14.18
N ALA A 13 6.65 21.24 -13.81
CA ALA A 13 5.74 20.45 -14.63
C ALA A 13 5.54 21.01 -16.05
N ALA A 14 5.59 22.33 -16.18
CA ALA A 14 5.51 23.00 -17.48
C ALA A 14 6.77 22.72 -18.33
N ASP A 15 7.96 22.78 -17.72
CA ASP A 15 9.21 22.44 -18.39
C ASP A 15 9.26 20.97 -18.80
N LEU A 16 8.84 20.06 -17.91
CA LEU A 16 8.77 18.62 -18.20
C LEU A 16 7.93 18.31 -19.43
N LYS A 17 6.83 19.03 -19.63
CA LYS A 17 5.98 18.87 -20.83
C LYS A 17 6.70 19.29 -22.13
N ALA A 18 7.57 20.28 -22.06
CA ALA A 18 8.34 20.79 -23.19
C ALA A 18 9.61 19.96 -23.47
N ILE A 19 10.17 19.34 -22.44
CA ILE A 19 11.43 18.58 -22.48
C ILE A 19 11.29 17.32 -23.35
N ARG A 20 12.40 16.97 -23.98
CA ARG A 20 12.56 15.72 -24.74
C ARG A 20 13.80 14.98 -24.24
N VAL A 21 13.63 13.69 -23.96
CA VAL A 21 14.72 12.76 -23.64
C VAL A 21 14.90 11.83 -24.83
N ASP A 22 16.10 11.85 -25.43
CA ASP A 22 16.39 11.13 -26.68
C ASP A 22 15.35 11.40 -27.78
N GLY A 23 14.89 12.65 -27.89
CA GLY A 23 13.88 13.08 -28.85
C GLY A 23 12.43 12.74 -28.46
N ASN A 24 12.20 12.03 -27.36
CA ASN A 24 10.89 11.59 -26.92
C ASN A 24 10.33 12.49 -25.81
N PRO A 25 9.00 12.67 -25.73
CA PRO A 25 8.38 13.43 -24.64
C PRO A 25 8.56 12.72 -23.30
N VAL A 26 8.79 13.50 -22.25
CA VAL A 26 8.69 13.00 -20.87
C VAL A 26 7.23 12.81 -20.53
N THR A 27 6.86 11.59 -20.13
CA THR A 27 5.48 11.22 -19.84
C THR A 27 5.26 10.73 -18.41
N PHE A 28 6.34 10.43 -17.68
CA PHE A 28 6.26 10.05 -16.26
C PHE A 28 7.49 10.53 -15.49
N VAL A 29 7.34 10.58 -14.18
CA VAL A 29 8.45 10.80 -13.25
C VAL A 29 8.36 9.81 -12.09
N CYS A 30 9.52 9.26 -11.69
CA CYS A 30 9.65 8.47 -10.48
C CYS A 30 9.99 9.42 -9.33
N ARG A 31 9.12 9.47 -8.31
CA ARG A 31 9.26 10.39 -7.20
C ARG A 31 9.30 9.66 -5.87
N TYR A 32 10.08 10.20 -4.97
CA TYR A 32 10.32 9.60 -3.67
C TYR A 32 9.13 9.83 -2.73
N THR A 33 8.57 8.75 -2.20
CA THR A 33 7.65 8.78 -1.07
C THR A 33 8.48 8.84 0.21
N GLY A 34 8.48 9.99 0.84
CA GLY A 34 9.21 10.21 2.09
C GLY A 34 8.51 11.31 2.89
N TYR A 35 9.09 11.72 4.01
CA TYR A 35 8.49 12.75 4.85
C TYR A 35 8.64 14.13 4.24
N PHE A 36 7.56 14.87 4.14
CA PHE A 36 7.55 16.26 3.73
C PHE A 36 7.28 17.20 4.92
N SER A 37 7.69 18.46 4.80
CA SER A 37 7.53 19.49 5.85
C SER A 37 6.07 19.56 6.33
N GLY A 38 5.85 19.30 7.63
CA GLY A 38 4.52 19.20 8.24
C GLY A 38 4.11 17.79 8.63
N TYR A 39 4.77 16.77 8.09
CA TYR A 39 4.60 15.36 8.47
C TYR A 39 5.89 14.90 9.17
N LYS A 40 5.94 15.04 10.48
CA LYS A 40 7.06 14.53 11.29
C LYS A 40 6.71 13.12 11.75
N ILE A 41 7.47 12.15 11.27
CA ILE A 41 7.70 10.91 11.99
C ILE A 41 9.21 10.79 12.10
N ASP A 42 9.73 10.81 13.31
CA ASP A 42 11.14 10.77 13.69
C ASP A 42 12.09 11.69 12.93
N GLU A 43 12.88 12.44 13.66
CA GLU A 43 13.71 13.62 13.35
C GLU A 43 14.74 13.50 12.22
N VAL A 44 14.59 12.60 11.28
CA VAL A 44 15.45 12.52 10.09
C VAL A 44 14.86 13.37 8.98
N ALA A 45 15.36 14.59 8.88
CA ALA A 45 15.06 15.48 7.76
C ALA A 45 15.52 14.84 6.45
N MET A 46 14.59 14.29 5.66
CA MET A 46 14.87 14.03 4.26
C MET A 46 15.14 15.37 3.56
N GLN A 47 16.06 15.37 2.60
CA GLN A 47 16.43 16.58 1.87
C GLN A 47 15.20 17.30 1.33
N GLN A 48 15.07 18.56 1.65
CA GLN A 48 14.02 19.42 1.13
C GLN A 48 14.01 19.37 -0.41
N GLY A 49 12.84 19.06 -1.00
CA GLY A 49 12.69 18.88 -2.45
C GLY A 49 12.86 17.46 -2.97
N LYS A 50 13.41 16.50 -2.19
CA LYS A 50 13.49 15.10 -2.60
C LYS A 50 12.13 14.42 -2.63
N VAL A 51 11.23 14.78 -1.74
CA VAL A 51 10.00 14.07 -1.46
C VAL A 51 8.83 14.64 -2.25
N LEU A 52 8.04 13.74 -2.86
CA LEU A 52 6.78 14.08 -3.48
C LEU A 52 5.82 14.69 -2.46
N THR A 53 5.19 15.80 -2.82
CA THR A 53 4.12 16.44 -2.05
C THR A 53 2.77 16.31 -2.77
N PRO A 54 1.63 16.41 -2.07
CA PRO A 54 0.31 16.42 -2.71
C PRO A 54 0.17 17.51 -3.78
N GLY A 55 0.72 18.71 -3.52
CA GLY A 55 0.69 19.82 -4.47
C GLY A 55 1.53 19.55 -5.73
N GLU A 56 2.71 18.95 -5.59
CA GLU A 56 3.53 18.52 -6.73
C GLU A 56 2.82 17.43 -7.53
N ALA A 57 2.26 16.42 -6.86
CA ALA A 57 1.54 15.33 -7.50
C ALA A 57 0.37 15.84 -8.34
N MET A 58 -0.45 16.73 -7.78
CA MET A 58 -1.55 17.39 -8.49
C MET A 58 -1.05 18.19 -9.70
N THR A 59 0.02 18.96 -9.53
CA THR A 59 0.57 19.81 -10.59
C THR A 59 1.13 18.98 -11.74
N LEU A 60 1.94 17.95 -11.47
CA LEU A 60 2.49 17.05 -12.49
C LEU A 60 1.37 16.38 -13.29
N THR A 61 0.38 15.86 -12.58
CA THR A 61 -0.78 15.17 -13.18
C THR A 61 -1.61 16.09 -14.06
N SER A 62 -1.86 17.33 -13.65
CA SER A 62 -2.59 18.31 -14.46
C SER A 62 -1.89 18.65 -15.78
N HIS A 63 -0.59 18.44 -15.85
CA HIS A 63 0.21 18.58 -17.07
C HIS A 63 0.34 17.27 -17.89
N GLY A 64 -0.32 16.20 -17.47
CA GLY A 64 -0.32 14.90 -18.14
C GLY A 64 0.95 14.07 -17.87
N ILE A 65 1.69 14.39 -16.79
CA ILE A 65 2.86 13.63 -16.35
C ILE A 65 2.41 12.61 -15.32
N ALA A 66 2.59 11.33 -15.61
CA ALA A 66 2.31 10.24 -14.69
C ALA A 66 3.36 10.16 -13.57
N LEU A 67 2.97 9.62 -12.43
CA LEU A 67 3.82 9.44 -11.27
C LEU A 67 4.12 7.95 -11.06
N VAL A 68 5.32 7.66 -10.57
CA VAL A 68 5.72 6.34 -10.05
C VAL A 68 6.28 6.56 -8.65
N SER A 69 5.74 5.84 -7.68
CA SER A 69 6.16 5.98 -6.29
C SER A 69 7.39 5.13 -5.98
N ASN A 70 8.40 5.74 -5.34
CA ASN A 70 9.60 5.07 -4.88
C ASN A 70 9.87 5.39 -3.42
N TRP A 71 10.18 4.38 -2.61
CA TRP A 71 10.66 4.54 -1.24
C TRP A 71 12.18 4.40 -1.18
N GLU A 72 12.82 5.42 -0.67
CA GLU A 72 14.25 5.38 -0.40
C GLU A 72 14.56 6.18 0.87
N TRP A 73 15.01 5.49 1.91
CA TRP A 73 15.44 6.12 3.17
C TRP A 73 16.95 6.35 3.18
N SER A 74 17.70 5.26 3.07
CA SER A 74 19.15 5.27 2.95
C SER A 74 19.60 4.12 2.05
N ALA A 75 20.77 4.26 1.43
CA ALA A 75 21.27 3.30 0.44
C ALA A 75 21.23 1.84 0.92
N ASN A 76 21.62 1.60 2.19
CA ASN A 76 21.73 0.26 2.78
C ASN A 76 20.53 -0.17 3.63
N ARG A 77 19.42 0.56 3.58
CA ARG A 77 18.20 0.28 4.37
C ARG A 77 17.70 -1.15 4.20
N ALA A 78 17.76 -1.68 2.98
CA ALA A 78 17.30 -3.02 2.67
C ALA A 78 18.09 -4.15 3.39
N LEU A 79 19.27 -3.87 3.96
CA LEU A 79 20.02 -4.83 4.77
C LEU A 79 19.44 -5.01 6.19
N GLN A 80 18.53 -4.16 6.62
CA GLN A 80 17.96 -4.21 7.97
C GLN A 80 16.85 -5.28 8.12
N GLY A 81 16.52 -6.01 7.04
CA GLY A 81 15.71 -7.20 7.09
C GLY A 81 14.21 -6.96 7.18
N HIS A 82 13.47 -7.98 7.67
CA HIS A 82 12.03 -8.08 7.59
C HIS A 82 11.28 -6.90 8.24
N ASP A 83 11.58 -6.59 9.49
CA ASP A 83 10.84 -5.58 10.25
C ASP A 83 11.04 -4.17 9.69
N ALA A 84 12.23 -3.90 9.15
CA ALA A 84 12.48 -2.68 8.40
C ALA A 84 11.61 -2.60 7.14
N GLY A 85 11.46 -3.72 6.42
CA GLY A 85 10.59 -3.82 5.26
C GLY A 85 9.12 -3.57 5.60
N VAL A 86 8.62 -4.13 6.70
CA VAL A 86 7.25 -3.91 7.19
C VAL A 86 7.01 -2.43 7.48
N TRP A 87 7.92 -1.82 8.25
CA TRP A 87 7.80 -0.42 8.64
C TRP A 87 7.87 0.53 7.44
N ASP A 88 8.84 0.33 6.56
CA ASP A 88 9.05 1.14 5.37
C ASP A 88 7.84 1.07 4.43
N ALA A 89 7.30 -0.13 4.22
CA ALA A 89 6.13 -0.34 3.35
C ALA A 89 4.87 0.31 3.91
N GLY A 90 4.60 0.15 5.20
CA GLY A 90 3.47 0.80 5.86
C GLY A 90 3.56 2.33 5.79
N THR A 91 4.76 2.87 5.99
CA THR A 91 5.02 4.30 5.91
C THR A 91 4.89 4.83 4.47
N ALA A 92 5.54 4.17 3.52
CA ALA A 92 5.47 4.54 2.11
C ALA A 92 4.03 4.52 1.57
N ALA A 93 3.23 3.52 1.96
CA ALA A 93 1.83 3.43 1.57
C ALA A 93 0.99 4.61 2.10
N LYS A 94 1.18 5.02 3.35
CA LYS A 94 0.50 6.20 3.92
C LYS A 94 0.85 7.48 3.16
N ILE A 95 2.12 7.68 2.86
CA ILE A 95 2.58 8.86 2.12
C ILE A 95 2.09 8.85 0.68
N HIS A 96 2.13 7.69 0.02
CA HIS A 96 1.58 7.50 -1.32
C HIS A 96 0.10 7.92 -1.38
N LEU A 97 -0.72 7.46 -0.43
CA LEU A 97 -2.12 7.85 -0.31
C LEU A 97 -2.29 9.34 -0.02
N ALA A 98 -1.50 9.91 0.90
CA ALA A 98 -1.53 11.34 1.21
C ALA A 98 -1.17 12.21 0.00
N CYS A 99 -0.32 11.71 -0.90
CA CYS A 99 -0.01 12.36 -2.17
C CYS A 99 -1.06 12.12 -3.28
N GLY A 100 -2.19 11.48 -2.95
CA GLY A 100 -3.28 11.21 -3.90
C GLY A 100 -3.04 10.00 -4.80
N GLY A 101 -2.09 9.13 -4.44
CA GLY A 101 -1.83 7.87 -5.14
C GLY A 101 -2.91 6.83 -4.86
N PRO A 102 -3.35 6.05 -5.86
CA PRO A 102 -4.34 5.00 -5.68
C PRO A 102 -3.84 3.86 -4.76
N PRO A 103 -4.71 3.29 -3.91
CA PRO A 103 -4.31 2.33 -2.88
C PRO A 103 -3.79 0.99 -3.42
N ASP A 104 -4.07 0.65 -4.66
CA ASP A 104 -3.69 -0.59 -5.33
C ASP A 104 -2.40 -0.47 -6.16
N LYS A 105 -1.91 0.75 -6.41
CA LYS A 105 -0.70 0.94 -7.21
C LYS A 105 0.56 0.51 -6.45
N PRO A 106 1.54 -0.09 -7.17
CA PRO A 106 2.78 -0.55 -6.57
C PRO A 106 3.64 0.63 -6.09
N ILE A 107 4.45 0.35 -5.09
CA ILE A 107 5.50 1.24 -4.61
C ILE A 107 6.83 0.52 -4.80
N TYR A 108 7.79 1.18 -5.43
CA TYR A 108 9.14 0.69 -5.60
C TYR A 108 9.94 0.96 -4.32
N PHE A 109 10.78 -0.01 -3.93
CA PHE A 109 11.66 0.10 -2.77
C PHE A 109 13.11 -0.02 -3.24
N SER A 110 13.91 0.98 -2.89
CA SER A 110 15.26 1.14 -3.40
C SER A 110 16.28 0.23 -2.73
N VAL A 111 17.09 -0.42 -3.58
CA VAL A 111 18.36 -1.05 -3.24
C VAL A 111 19.43 -0.31 -4.03
N ASP A 112 19.88 0.84 -3.48
CA ASP A 112 20.75 1.79 -4.19
C ASP A 112 22.23 1.57 -3.84
N PHE A 113 22.66 0.31 -3.93
CA PHE A 113 24.05 -0.10 -3.73
C PHE A 113 24.34 -1.46 -4.40
N ALA A 114 25.61 -1.83 -4.45
CA ALA A 114 26.04 -3.10 -5.04
C ALA A 114 25.68 -4.30 -4.13
N ALA A 115 24.38 -4.60 -4.00
CA ALA A 115 23.86 -5.73 -3.25
C ALA A 115 23.77 -7.02 -4.08
N THR A 116 23.63 -8.15 -3.37
CA THR A 116 23.10 -9.40 -3.94
C THR A 116 21.63 -9.59 -3.55
N GLY A 117 20.89 -10.39 -4.31
CA GLY A 117 19.47 -10.64 -4.00
C GLY A 117 19.22 -11.26 -2.62
N PRO A 118 20.01 -12.28 -2.17
CA PRO A 118 19.89 -12.84 -0.83
C PRO A 118 20.01 -11.82 0.29
N ASP A 119 20.87 -10.81 0.15
CA ASP A 119 21.13 -9.80 1.19
C ASP A 119 19.85 -9.01 1.55
N VAL A 120 18.97 -8.83 0.55
CA VAL A 120 17.78 -7.99 0.68
C VAL A 120 16.47 -8.79 0.70
N ALA A 121 16.53 -10.11 0.55
CA ALA A 121 15.34 -10.96 0.45
C ALA A 121 14.37 -10.81 1.63
N ASN A 122 14.89 -10.76 2.86
CA ASN A 122 14.05 -10.60 4.05
C ASN A 122 13.36 -9.24 4.13
N TYR A 123 14.01 -8.18 3.64
CA TYR A 123 13.41 -6.86 3.53
C TYR A 123 12.18 -6.88 2.60
N PHE A 124 12.31 -7.49 1.42
CA PHE A 124 11.18 -7.61 0.48
C PHE A 124 10.07 -8.54 0.97
N LYS A 125 10.37 -9.58 1.76
CA LYS A 125 9.34 -10.35 2.46
C LYS A 125 8.55 -9.50 3.46
N GLY A 126 9.24 -8.63 4.19
CA GLY A 126 8.59 -7.67 5.09
C GLY A 126 7.68 -6.70 4.35
N ILE A 127 8.14 -6.15 3.23
CA ILE A 127 7.32 -5.26 2.37
C ILE A 127 6.07 -5.99 1.90
N ALA A 128 6.22 -7.19 1.33
CA ALA A 128 5.09 -7.96 0.82
C ALA A 128 4.09 -8.34 1.91
N SER A 129 4.55 -8.58 3.14
CA SER A 129 3.65 -8.85 4.27
C SER A 129 2.82 -7.63 4.70
N ALA A 130 3.32 -6.42 4.47
CA ALA A 130 2.67 -5.18 4.88
C ALA A 130 1.69 -4.62 3.84
N ILE A 131 2.07 -4.62 2.56
CA ILE A 131 1.26 -3.99 1.49
C ILE A 131 0.78 -4.97 0.41
N GLY A 132 1.04 -6.26 0.56
CA GLY A 132 0.74 -7.29 -0.42
C GLY A 132 1.79 -7.40 -1.53
N LEU A 133 1.98 -8.62 -2.05
CA LEU A 133 2.97 -8.90 -3.09
C LEU A 133 2.68 -8.12 -4.39
N HIS A 134 1.40 -7.99 -4.76
CA HIS A 134 0.97 -7.28 -5.98
C HIS A 134 1.37 -5.79 -6.00
N ARG A 135 1.59 -5.20 -4.82
CA ARG A 135 2.06 -3.81 -4.68
C ARG A 135 3.56 -3.70 -4.41
N THR A 136 4.24 -4.83 -4.22
CA THR A 136 5.67 -4.86 -3.90
C THR A 136 6.50 -4.76 -5.16
N ALA A 137 7.22 -3.64 -5.30
CA ALA A 137 8.10 -3.38 -6.43
C ALA A 137 9.53 -3.11 -5.96
N GLY A 138 10.53 -3.50 -6.74
CA GLY A 138 11.94 -3.32 -6.39
C GLY A 138 12.67 -2.40 -7.38
N TYR A 139 13.52 -1.50 -6.85
CA TYR A 139 14.55 -0.81 -7.60
C TYR A 139 15.92 -1.37 -7.24
N GLY A 140 16.77 -1.61 -8.24
CA GLY A 140 18.14 -2.07 -8.00
C GLY A 140 18.85 -2.62 -9.24
N SER A 141 19.98 -3.28 -9.00
CA SER A 141 20.80 -3.88 -10.07
C SER A 141 20.12 -5.13 -10.68
N TYR A 142 20.63 -5.56 -11.84
CA TYR A 142 20.24 -6.81 -12.49
C TYR A 142 20.21 -8.01 -11.51
N ARG A 143 21.29 -8.20 -10.73
CA ARG A 143 21.40 -9.34 -9.81
C ARG A 143 20.35 -9.31 -8.70
N VAL A 144 20.05 -8.15 -8.20
CA VAL A 144 19.00 -7.96 -7.17
C VAL A 144 17.64 -8.28 -7.77
N LEU A 145 17.25 -7.63 -8.88
CA LEU A 145 15.94 -7.83 -9.48
C LEU A 145 15.73 -9.26 -9.97
N LYS A 146 16.73 -9.83 -10.62
CA LYS A 146 16.66 -11.22 -11.06
C LYS A 146 16.35 -12.17 -9.90
N TYR A 147 17.04 -12.04 -8.79
CA TYR A 147 16.82 -12.87 -7.62
C TYR A 147 15.42 -12.65 -7.03
N LEU A 148 14.99 -11.40 -6.90
CA LEU A 148 13.68 -11.06 -6.33
C LEU A 148 12.54 -11.61 -7.20
N PHE A 149 12.63 -11.52 -8.51
CA PHE A 149 11.68 -12.13 -9.43
C PHE A 149 11.71 -13.67 -9.40
N ASP A 150 12.91 -14.26 -9.39
CA ASP A 150 13.06 -15.73 -9.37
C ASP A 150 12.46 -16.37 -8.12
N ASN A 151 12.41 -15.61 -7.01
CA ASN A 151 11.88 -16.05 -5.72
C ASN A 151 10.47 -15.51 -5.41
N GLY A 152 9.81 -14.86 -6.38
CA GLY A 152 8.45 -14.35 -6.21
C GLY A 152 8.32 -13.29 -5.09
N LEU A 153 9.34 -12.45 -4.91
CA LEU A 153 9.38 -11.43 -3.86
C LEU A 153 8.95 -10.04 -4.33
N ILE A 154 8.82 -9.85 -5.64
CA ILE A 154 8.34 -8.63 -6.28
C ILE A 154 7.46 -8.95 -7.49
N THR A 155 6.55 -8.05 -7.84
CA THR A 155 5.76 -8.11 -9.09
C THR A 155 6.23 -7.08 -10.10
N TYR A 156 6.80 -5.96 -9.66
CA TYR A 156 7.35 -4.92 -10.52
C TYR A 156 8.84 -4.73 -10.26
N GLY A 157 9.60 -4.37 -11.30
CA GLY A 157 11.03 -4.10 -11.19
C GLY A 157 11.41 -2.82 -11.95
N TRP A 158 12.21 -1.98 -11.31
CA TRP A 158 12.88 -0.83 -11.90
C TRP A 158 14.39 -1.04 -11.82
N GLN A 159 15.00 -1.34 -12.95
CA GLN A 159 16.42 -1.67 -13.00
C GLN A 159 17.26 -0.45 -13.29
N THR A 160 18.27 -0.22 -12.46
CA THR A 160 19.38 0.68 -12.79
C THR A 160 20.44 -0.04 -13.61
N TYR A 161 21.09 0.68 -14.55
CA TYR A 161 22.27 0.16 -15.26
C TYR A 161 23.48 0.03 -14.34
N ALA A 162 23.52 0.82 -13.26
CA ALA A 162 24.57 0.74 -12.26
C ALA A 162 24.62 -0.66 -11.63
N TRP A 163 25.81 -1.15 -11.38
CA TRP A 163 26.10 -2.51 -10.83
C TRP A 163 25.48 -3.66 -11.62
N SER A 164 24.94 -3.42 -12.82
CA SER A 164 24.24 -4.41 -13.63
C SER A 164 25.13 -5.10 -14.68
N GLY A 165 26.36 -4.64 -14.86
CA GLY A 165 27.32 -5.24 -15.81
C GLY A 165 26.84 -5.24 -17.27
N GLY A 166 26.00 -4.26 -17.65
CA GLY A 166 25.45 -4.15 -19.00
C GLY A 166 24.30 -5.13 -19.30
N VAL A 167 23.81 -5.88 -18.30
CA VAL A 167 22.74 -6.87 -18.46
C VAL A 167 21.42 -6.31 -17.95
N TRP A 168 20.34 -6.53 -18.72
CA TRP A 168 18.99 -6.13 -18.35
C TRP A 168 18.10 -7.35 -18.01
N GLU A 169 17.37 -7.26 -16.91
CA GLU A 169 16.36 -8.25 -16.52
C GLU A 169 15.10 -8.06 -17.40
N PRO A 170 14.71 -9.06 -18.21
CA PRO A 170 13.61 -8.88 -19.16
C PRO A 170 12.23 -8.69 -18.50
N ARG A 171 12.08 -9.06 -17.23
CA ARG A 171 10.86 -8.85 -16.44
C ARG A 171 10.78 -7.46 -15.83
N ALA A 172 11.86 -6.68 -15.82
CA ALA A 172 11.83 -5.30 -15.33
C ALA A 172 10.79 -4.48 -16.09
N HIS A 173 10.15 -3.54 -15.42
CA HIS A 173 9.11 -2.67 -15.97
C HIS A 173 9.67 -1.32 -16.39
N ILE A 174 10.67 -0.83 -15.64
CA ILE A 174 11.38 0.43 -15.90
C ILE A 174 12.88 0.14 -15.96
N GLN A 175 13.57 0.85 -16.84
CA GLN A 175 15.03 0.90 -16.94
C GLN A 175 15.51 2.32 -16.70
N GLN A 176 16.33 2.53 -15.65
CA GLN A 176 17.15 3.73 -15.49
C GLN A 176 18.44 3.49 -16.27
N TYR A 177 18.63 4.17 -17.39
CA TYR A 177 19.70 3.85 -18.33
C TYR A 177 20.80 4.91 -18.41
N GLU A 178 20.57 6.10 -17.86
CA GLU A 178 21.56 7.16 -17.69
C GLU A 178 21.28 7.93 -16.41
N ASN A 179 22.31 8.42 -15.74
CA ASN A 179 22.20 9.21 -14.51
C ASN A 179 23.00 10.52 -14.58
N ASN A 180 22.70 11.44 -13.66
CA ASN A 180 23.35 12.74 -13.54
C ASN A 180 23.32 13.61 -14.81
N MET A 181 22.24 13.50 -15.57
CA MET A 181 22.04 14.28 -16.78
C MET A 181 21.62 15.71 -16.42
N SER A 182 22.19 16.70 -17.09
CA SER A 182 21.79 18.10 -16.90
C SER A 182 20.61 18.42 -17.82
N LEU A 183 19.46 18.78 -17.21
CA LEU A 183 18.25 19.05 -17.95
C LEU A 183 17.49 20.24 -17.32
N ALA A 184 17.29 21.33 -18.07
CA ALA A 184 16.67 22.56 -17.58
C ALA A 184 17.28 23.10 -16.27
N GLY A 185 18.61 22.95 -16.10
CA GLY A 185 19.33 23.39 -14.89
C GLY A 185 19.23 22.46 -13.69
N HIS A 186 18.65 21.28 -13.86
CA HIS A 186 18.54 20.25 -12.82
C HIS A 186 19.38 19.01 -13.17
N SER A 187 19.85 18.29 -12.13
CA SER A 187 20.41 16.96 -12.28
C SER A 187 19.30 15.93 -12.21
N VAL A 188 19.16 15.12 -13.25
CA VAL A 188 18.10 14.13 -13.40
C VAL A 188 18.67 12.81 -13.91
N ASP A 189 17.96 11.71 -13.66
CA ASP A 189 18.27 10.41 -14.22
C ASP A 189 17.23 10.05 -15.29
N TYR A 190 17.70 9.43 -16.39
CA TYR A 190 16.85 9.07 -17.52
C TYR A 190 16.29 7.67 -17.35
N ASN A 191 14.98 7.58 -17.52
CA ASN A 191 14.21 6.35 -17.41
C ASN A 191 13.40 6.07 -18.65
N ARG A 192 13.18 4.78 -18.91
CA ARG A 192 12.21 4.33 -19.92
C ARG A 192 11.40 3.17 -19.40
N SER A 193 10.10 3.17 -19.66
CA SER A 193 9.26 1.99 -19.41
C SER A 193 9.44 0.98 -20.54
N ILE A 194 9.48 -0.30 -20.21
CA ILE A 194 9.53 -1.39 -21.18
C ILE A 194 8.29 -2.28 -21.12
N LYS A 195 7.36 -1.93 -20.23
CA LYS A 195 6.01 -2.50 -20.11
C LYS A 195 5.00 -1.36 -20.22
N SER A 196 3.78 -1.66 -20.63
CA SER A 196 2.66 -0.70 -20.68
C SER A 196 2.18 -0.30 -19.29
N ASP A 197 2.02 -1.29 -18.41
CA ASP A 197 1.84 -1.08 -16.97
C ASP A 197 3.20 -1.20 -16.30
N PHE A 198 3.61 -0.14 -15.60
CA PHE A 198 4.83 -0.04 -14.82
C PHE A 198 4.56 0.60 -13.44
N GLY A 199 3.29 0.53 -12.99
CA GLY A 199 2.86 1.06 -11.71
C GLY A 199 2.63 2.57 -11.71
N GLN A 200 2.47 3.18 -12.88
CA GLN A 200 2.19 4.60 -13.01
C GLN A 200 0.79 4.97 -12.51
N TRP A 201 0.67 6.19 -12.00
CA TRP A 201 -0.58 6.72 -11.48
C TRP A 201 -0.68 8.24 -11.70
N TYR A 202 -1.89 8.78 -11.51
CA TYR A 202 -2.17 10.20 -11.55
C TYR A 202 -2.92 10.62 -10.29
N PHE A 203 -2.72 11.85 -9.83
CA PHE A 203 -3.37 12.39 -8.64
C PHE A 203 -4.90 12.33 -8.76
N GLY A 204 -5.55 11.82 -7.71
CA GLY A 204 -7.02 11.71 -7.70
C GLY A 204 -7.59 10.73 -8.72
N GLN A 205 -6.76 9.97 -9.42
CA GLN A 205 -7.23 8.72 -10.00
C GLN A 205 -7.63 7.80 -8.84
N HIS A 206 -8.83 8.06 -8.30
CA HIS A 206 -9.58 6.90 -7.89
C HIS A 206 -9.68 6.06 -9.15
N ILE A 207 -9.21 4.83 -9.09
CA ILE A 207 -9.61 3.90 -10.09
C ILE A 207 -11.13 3.81 -9.91
N THR A 208 -11.91 4.62 -10.68
CA THR A 208 -12.99 3.95 -11.36
C THR A 208 -12.26 2.84 -12.06
N PRO A 209 -12.49 1.57 -11.75
CA PRO A 209 -11.96 0.53 -12.56
C PRO A 209 -12.28 0.99 -13.98
N GLN A 210 -11.25 1.40 -14.75
CA GLN A 210 -11.39 1.23 -16.17
C GLN A 210 -11.67 -0.25 -16.19
N GLU A 211 -12.90 -0.59 -16.54
CA GLU A 211 -13.29 -1.93 -16.85
C GLU A 211 -12.31 -2.46 -17.90
N GLU A 212 -11.10 -2.87 -17.50
CA GLU A 212 -10.69 -4.18 -17.92
C GLU A 212 -11.83 -4.99 -17.34
N THR A 213 -12.70 -5.42 -18.21
CA THR A 213 -13.77 -6.36 -17.89
C THR A 213 -13.06 -7.58 -17.35
N MET A 214 -12.66 -7.51 -16.04
CA MET A 214 -12.28 -8.72 -15.33
C MET A 214 -13.53 -9.57 -15.44
N THR A 215 -13.44 -10.59 -16.25
CA THR A 215 -14.56 -11.52 -16.40
C THR A 215 -14.77 -12.07 -15.00
N PRO A 216 -15.91 -11.80 -14.36
CA PRO A 216 -16.14 -12.28 -13.01
C PRO A 216 -15.94 -13.79 -12.99
N LEU A 217 -15.30 -14.31 -11.95
CA LEU A 217 -15.16 -15.76 -11.81
C LEU A 217 -16.51 -16.43 -11.82
N THR A 218 -16.60 -17.49 -12.59
CA THR A 218 -17.77 -18.38 -12.61
C THR A 218 -17.44 -19.66 -11.83
N ILE A 219 -18.48 -20.38 -11.45
CA ILE A 219 -18.29 -21.70 -10.81
C ILE A 219 -17.44 -22.66 -11.69
N HIS A 220 -17.46 -22.47 -13.01
CA HIS A 220 -16.66 -23.28 -13.93
C HIS A 220 -15.16 -23.07 -13.75
N ASP A 221 -14.74 -21.83 -13.47
CA ASP A 221 -13.33 -21.47 -13.30
C ASP A 221 -12.76 -22.01 -12.00
N VAL A 222 -13.60 -22.20 -10.99
CA VAL A 222 -13.24 -22.62 -9.63
C VAL A 222 -13.88 -23.91 -9.17
N LYS A 223 -14.41 -24.72 -10.10
CA LYS A 223 -15.08 -26.00 -9.84
C LYS A 223 -14.26 -27.01 -9.02
N GLN A 224 -12.94 -26.85 -8.99
CA GLN A 224 -12.06 -27.66 -8.16
C GLN A 224 -12.15 -27.32 -6.67
N TYR A 225 -12.62 -26.11 -6.33
CA TYR A 225 -12.74 -25.63 -4.96
C TYR A 225 -14.20 -25.47 -4.50
N PHE A 226 -15.13 -25.39 -5.44
CA PHE A 226 -16.53 -25.10 -5.15
C PHE A 226 -17.50 -25.97 -5.97
N LYS A 227 -18.67 -26.21 -5.36
CA LYS A 227 -19.86 -26.78 -6.01
C LYS A 227 -21.00 -25.77 -5.90
N ALA A 228 -21.64 -25.47 -7.03
CA ALA A 228 -22.82 -24.62 -7.06
C ALA A 228 -24.02 -25.31 -6.42
N ASN A 229 -24.81 -24.55 -5.64
CA ASN A 229 -26.07 -24.94 -5.06
C ASN A 229 -27.25 -24.38 -5.90
N ALA A 230 -28.43 -24.97 -5.72
CA ALA A 230 -29.63 -24.56 -6.47
C ALA A 230 -30.09 -23.12 -6.13
N ASP A 231 -29.72 -22.58 -4.97
CA ASP A 231 -30.02 -21.24 -4.51
C ASP A 231 -29.01 -20.17 -4.98
N GLY A 232 -28.04 -20.56 -5.82
CA GLY A 232 -27.01 -19.68 -6.35
C GLY A 232 -25.80 -19.49 -5.43
N SER A 233 -25.82 -20.04 -4.22
CA SER A 233 -24.63 -20.11 -3.35
C SER A 233 -23.64 -21.16 -3.81
N TRP A 234 -22.40 -21.11 -3.31
CA TRP A 234 -21.34 -22.07 -3.59
C TRP A 234 -20.86 -22.74 -2.32
N THR A 235 -20.82 -24.06 -2.32
CA THR A 235 -20.24 -24.87 -1.23
C THR A 235 -18.76 -25.10 -1.49
N ARG A 236 -17.89 -24.75 -0.53
CA ARG A 236 -16.46 -25.10 -0.59
C ARG A 236 -16.29 -26.62 -0.48
N ILE A 237 -15.47 -27.18 -1.38
CA ILE A 237 -15.19 -28.62 -1.43
C ILE A 237 -13.70 -28.91 -1.35
N ASP A 238 -13.35 -30.08 -0.87
CA ASP A 238 -12.01 -30.64 -1.01
C ASP A 238 -11.73 -30.92 -2.48
N SER A 239 -10.65 -30.39 -2.99
CA SER A 239 -10.30 -30.46 -4.43
C SER A 239 -9.97 -31.88 -4.92
N LYS A 240 -9.66 -32.81 -4.01
CA LYS A 240 -9.30 -34.21 -4.35
C LYS A 240 -10.50 -35.15 -4.27
N THR A 241 -11.35 -34.95 -3.28
CA THR A 241 -12.46 -35.87 -2.98
C THR A 241 -13.81 -35.32 -3.44
N GLY A 242 -13.94 -34.00 -3.67
CA GLY A 242 -15.19 -33.32 -3.96
C GLY A 242 -16.17 -33.24 -2.80
N THR A 243 -15.74 -33.63 -1.58
CA THR A 243 -16.58 -33.59 -0.39
C THR A 243 -16.65 -32.17 0.17
N PRO A 244 -17.81 -31.72 0.73
CA PRO A 244 -17.90 -30.44 1.41
C PRO A 244 -16.89 -30.31 2.54
N LEU A 245 -16.18 -29.19 2.57
CA LEU A 245 -15.39 -28.80 3.73
C LEU A 245 -16.31 -28.17 4.79
N LEU A 246 -16.01 -28.45 6.06
CA LEU A 246 -16.85 -28.04 7.18
C LEU A 246 -16.14 -26.95 7.99
N ASP A 247 -16.94 -26.03 8.53
CA ASP A 247 -16.49 -25.00 9.47
C ASP A 247 -16.28 -25.60 10.90
N SER A 248 -15.90 -24.75 11.85
CA SER A 248 -15.69 -25.12 13.26
C SER A 248 -16.94 -25.65 13.97
N LEU A 249 -18.12 -25.42 13.39
CA LEU A 249 -19.41 -25.91 13.89
C LEU A 249 -19.88 -27.18 13.13
N ASN A 250 -19.01 -27.79 12.35
CA ASN A 250 -19.28 -28.99 11.55
C ASN A 250 -20.39 -28.78 10.48
N LYS A 251 -20.50 -27.57 9.94
CA LYS A 251 -21.41 -27.19 8.85
C LYS A 251 -20.64 -27.00 7.55
N PRO A 252 -21.20 -27.34 6.37
CA PRO A 252 -20.58 -27.02 5.08
C PRO A 252 -20.28 -25.52 4.98
N ILE A 253 -19.08 -25.19 4.52
CA ILE A 253 -18.68 -23.79 4.29
C ILE A 253 -19.37 -23.29 3.02
N ILE A 254 -20.17 -22.25 3.13
CA ILE A 254 -20.98 -21.66 2.05
C ILE A 254 -20.53 -20.24 1.76
N LEU A 255 -20.28 -19.95 0.49
CA LEU A 255 -20.05 -18.61 -0.04
C LEU A 255 -21.29 -18.15 -0.78
N LYS A 256 -21.87 -17.00 -0.40
CA LYS A 256 -23.17 -16.56 -0.93
C LYS A 256 -23.34 -15.03 -0.93
N GLY A 257 -24.45 -14.58 -1.52
CA GLY A 257 -24.92 -13.20 -1.44
C GLY A 257 -23.92 -12.18 -1.95
N ALA A 258 -23.83 -11.05 -1.26
CA ALA A 258 -22.95 -9.93 -1.60
C ALA A 258 -21.48 -10.31 -1.53
N ILE A 259 -21.08 -11.14 -0.54
CA ILE A 259 -19.69 -11.59 -0.39
C ILE A 259 -19.28 -12.50 -1.55
N LEU A 260 -20.15 -13.40 -2.04
CA LEU A 260 -19.89 -14.17 -3.26
C LEU A 260 -19.76 -13.26 -4.49
N SER A 261 -20.66 -12.29 -4.64
CA SER A 261 -20.62 -11.36 -5.77
C SER A 261 -19.32 -10.53 -5.78
N ASP A 262 -18.89 -10.05 -4.61
CA ASP A 262 -17.64 -9.32 -4.47
C ASP A 262 -16.42 -10.22 -4.75
N TRP A 263 -16.40 -11.44 -4.21
CA TRP A 263 -15.34 -12.40 -4.46
C TRP A 263 -15.20 -12.75 -5.95
N CYS A 264 -16.33 -12.99 -6.64
CA CYS A 264 -16.34 -13.23 -8.09
C CYS A 264 -15.86 -12.01 -8.89
N ALA A 265 -16.20 -10.80 -8.45
CA ALA A 265 -15.80 -9.55 -9.11
C ALA A 265 -14.29 -9.30 -9.09
N HIS A 266 -13.54 -9.93 -8.17
CA HIS A 266 -12.08 -9.89 -8.16
C HIS A 266 -11.44 -10.75 -9.27
N GLY A 267 -12.24 -11.51 -10.04
CA GLY A 267 -11.75 -12.32 -11.14
C GLY A 267 -10.63 -13.28 -10.72
N THR A 268 -9.58 -13.38 -11.53
CA THR A 268 -8.43 -14.24 -11.24
C THR A 268 -7.66 -13.86 -9.97
N ASP A 269 -7.84 -12.66 -9.45
CA ASP A 269 -7.14 -12.16 -8.26
C ASP A 269 -7.84 -12.56 -6.95
N ALA A 270 -9.07 -13.09 -7.01
CA ALA A 270 -9.81 -13.54 -5.82
C ALA A 270 -9.02 -14.58 -5.00
N LEU A 271 -8.39 -15.55 -5.66
CA LEU A 271 -7.62 -16.60 -4.99
C LEU A 271 -6.31 -16.07 -4.37
N PRO A 272 -5.44 -15.31 -5.08
CA PRO A 272 -4.21 -14.79 -4.49
C PRO A 272 -4.44 -13.67 -3.45
N ASP A 273 -5.49 -12.85 -3.58
CA ASP A 273 -5.68 -11.67 -2.74
C ASP A 273 -6.60 -11.91 -1.53
N ILE A 274 -7.66 -12.67 -1.71
CA ILE A 274 -8.66 -12.94 -0.69
C ILE A 274 -8.49 -14.36 -0.13
N GLY A 275 -8.21 -15.31 -1.00
CA GLY A 275 -8.16 -16.74 -0.68
C GLY A 275 -9.52 -17.41 -0.70
N LEU A 276 -9.56 -18.65 -0.20
CA LEU A 276 -10.78 -19.45 -0.09
C LEU A 276 -11.47 -19.20 1.26
N PRO A 277 -12.81 -19.29 1.34
CA PRO A 277 -13.52 -19.09 2.60
C PRO A 277 -13.18 -20.21 3.59
N GLU A 278 -12.89 -19.85 4.85
CA GLU A 278 -12.58 -20.78 5.94
C GLU A 278 -13.75 -21.06 6.87
N GLY A 279 -14.79 -20.23 6.82
CA GLY A 279 -15.99 -20.37 7.64
C GLY A 279 -17.23 -19.82 6.97
N ASN A 280 -18.37 -19.97 7.62
CA ASN A 280 -19.63 -19.38 7.17
C ASN A 280 -19.76 -17.93 7.63
N GLU A 281 -20.70 -17.20 7.00
CA GLU A 281 -21.05 -15.86 7.43
C GLU A 281 -21.51 -15.86 8.90
N THR A 282 -21.01 -14.90 9.67
CA THR A 282 -21.38 -14.64 11.07
C THR A 282 -21.93 -13.22 11.20
N GLN A 283 -22.99 -13.04 11.98
CA GLN A 283 -23.54 -11.72 12.28
C GLN A 283 -22.61 -10.97 13.22
N VAL A 284 -22.28 -9.73 12.88
CA VAL A 284 -21.38 -8.89 13.69
C VAL A 284 -22.09 -8.37 14.93
N ASP A 285 -23.34 -7.93 14.78
CA ASP A 285 -24.22 -7.50 15.86
C ASP A 285 -25.64 -8.03 15.59
N ALA A 286 -25.87 -9.27 15.99
CA ALA A 286 -27.14 -9.96 15.74
C ALA A 286 -28.37 -9.26 16.37
N LYS A 287 -28.15 -8.37 17.35
CA LYS A 287 -29.24 -7.70 18.08
C LYS A 287 -29.63 -6.37 17.40
N ASN A 288 -28.66 -5.55 17.00
CA ASN A 288 -28.92 -4.20 16.51
C ASN A 288 -28.75 -4.10 14.98
N HIS A 289 -27.82 -4.87 14.42
CA HIS A 289 -27.47 -4.86 13.00
C HIS A 289 -27.32 -6.28 12.44
N PRO A 290 -28.41 -7.08 12.40
CA PRO A 290 -28.37 -8.47 11.93
C PRO A 290 -28.03 -8.60 10.43
N GLU A 291 -28.12 -7.51 9.67
CA GLU A 291 -27.79 -7.42 8.24
C GLU A 291 -26.28 -7.29 7.99
N ILE A 292 -25.48 -6.91 9.01
CA ILE A 292 -24.03 -6.84 8.89
C ILE A 292 -23.45 -8.23 9.16
N VAL A 293 -22.74 -8.77 8.17
CA VAL A 293 -22.16 -10.11 8.25
C VAL A 293 -20.68 -10.10 7.89
N ASP A 294 -19.92 -10.91 8.61
CA ASP A 294 -18.51 -11.22 8.32
C ASP A 294 -18.36 -12.64 7.80
N GLN A 295 -17.45 -12.85 6.87
CA GLN A 295 -16.99 -14.17 6.47
C GLN A 295 -15.47 -14.23 6.45
N GLN A 296 -14.91 -15.21 7.15
CA GLN A 296 -13.46 -15.44 7.20
C GLN A 296 -12.98 -16.13 5.92
N PHE A 297 -11.88 -15.63 5.38
CA PHE A 297 -11.12 -16.18 4.28
C PHE A 297 -9.67 -16.46 4.70
N GLU A 298 -8.92 -17.21 3.92
CA GLU A 298 -7.52 -17.58 4.20
C GLU A 298 -6.61 -16.37 4.44
N ARG A 299 -6.93 -15.19 3.86
CA ARG A 299 -6.09 -14.00 3.89
C ARG A 299 -6.72 -12.80 4.56
N CYS A 300 -8.04 -12.77 4.71
CA CYS A 300 -8.76 -11.64 5.30
C CYS A 300 -10.15 -12.05 5.80
N THR A 301 -10.78 -11.16 6.55
CA THR A 301 -12.21 -11.22 6.83
C THR A 301 -12.93 -10.25 5.91
N ARG A 302 -13.96 -10.70 5.19
CA ARG A 302 -14.82 -9.85 4.35
C ARG A 302 -16.09 -9.51 5.10
N ARG A 303 -16.37 -8.21 5.23
CA ARG A 303 -17.60 -7.69 5.84
C ARG A 303 -18.54 -7.16 4.78
N TYR A 304 -19.80 -7.56 4.85
CA TYR A 304 -20.88 -6.89 4.16
C TYR A 304 -21.64 -6.00 5.16
N ASP A 305 -21.70 -4.70 4.85
CA ASP A 305 -22.46 -3.71 5.62
C ASP A 305 -23.32 -2.89 4.66
N PRO A 306 -24.67 -3.08 4.67
CA PRO A 306 -25.57 -2.34 3.77
C PRO A 306 -25.67 -0.84 4.10
N HIS A 307 -25.23 -0.42 5.28
CA HIS A 307 -25.28 0.97 5.74
C HIS A 307 -23.97 1.73 5.55
N HIS A 308 -22.90 1.07 5.14
CA HIS A 308 -21.61 1.70 4.88
C HIS A 308 -21.67 2.52 3.60
N VAL A 309 -21.96 3.82 3.76
CA VAL A 309 -22.19 4.73 2.62
C VAL A 309 -21.05 5.74 2.44
N LYS A 310 -20.24 5.96 3.48
CA LYS A 310 -19.47 7.21 3.59
C LYS A 310 -18.17 7.24 2.81
N ASP A 311 -17.51 6.12 2.58
CA ASP A 311 -16.15 6.09 1.98
C ASP A 311 -15.99 5.02 0.90
N SER A 312 -17.07 4.41 0.46
CA SER A 312 -17.02 3.41 -0.60
C SER A 312 -17.24 4.03 -1.98
N PRO A 313 -16.28 3.91 -2.90
CA PRO A 313 -16.48 4.31 -4.29
C PRO A 313 -17.57 3.50 -5.02
N ARG A 314 -18.10 2.44 -4.41
CA ARG A 314 -19.08 1.52 -5.00
C ARG A 314 -20.52 1.69 -4.49
N GLY A 315 -20.81 2.68 -3.63
CA GLY A 315 -22.18 2.93 -3.11
C GLY A 315 -22.57 2.13 -1.88
N ALA A 316 -23.82 2.21 -1.46
CA ALA A 316 -24.35 1.50 -0.29
C ALA A 316 -24.30 -0.02 -0.47
N GLY A 317 -23.99 -0.76 0.61
CA GLY A 317 -23.98 -2.22 0.62
C GLY A 317 -22.69 -2.85 0.11
N VAL A 318 -21.53 -2.27 0.43
CA VAL A 318 -20.23 -2.73 -0.04
C VAL A 318 -19.64 -3.80 0.85
N VAL A 319 -18.97 -4.78 0.22
CA VAL A 319 -18.11 -5.75 0.90
C VAL A 319 -16.70 -5.17 1.00
N TYR A 320 -16.11 -5.21 2.19
CA TYR A 320 -14.76 -4.71 2.44
C TYR A 320 -13.98 -5.61 3.42
N SER A 321 -12.67 -5.46 3.45
CA SER A 321 -11.79 -6.23 4.35
C SER A 321 -11.70 -5.57 5.72
N THR A 322 -12.24 -6.19 6.76
CA THR A 322 -12.21 -5.65 8.14
C THR A 322 -10.82 -5.67 8.75
N HIS A 323 -9.95 -6.54 8.29
CA HIS A 323 -8.57 -6.59 8.77
C HIS A 323 -7.81 -5.28 8.51
N ILE A 324 -8.06 -4.66 7.35
CA ILE A 324 -7.46 -3.35 7.01
C ILE A 324 -8.07 -2.25 7.88
N GLU A 325 -9.38 -2.24 8.12
CA GLU A 325 -10.03 -1.21 8.94
C GLU A 325 -9.67 -1.32 10.43
N ASN A 326 -9.55 -2.52 10.97
CA ASN A 326 -9.11 -2.70 12.36
C ASN A 326 -7.66 -2.22 12.55
N LEU A 327 -6.77 -2.44 11.57
CA LEU A 327 -5.43 -1.87 11.58
C LEU A 327 -5.46 -0.34 11.44
N TYR A 328 -6.31 0.21 10.57
CA TYR A 328 -6.50 1.65 10.42
C TYR A 328 -7.07 2.29 11.69
N SER A 329 -8.09 1.70 12.30
CA SER A 329 -8.68 2.23 13.53
C SER A 329 -7.73 2.13 14.72
N ALA A 330 -6.97 1.04 14.84
CA ALA A 330 -5.95 0.88 15.88
C ALA A 330 -4.79 1.86 15.67
N GLN A 331 -4.34 2.05 14.43
CA GLN A 331 -3.29 3.00 14.11
C GLN A 331 -3.74 4.45 14.33
N THR A 332 -4.95 4.81 13.92
CA THR A 332 -5.51 6.15 14.18
C THR A 332 -5.63 6.43 15.67
N LYS A 333 -6.08 5.43 16.46
CA LYS A 333 -6.12 5.53 17.91
C LYS A 333 -4.73 5.68 18.52
N LEU A 334 -3.73 4.95 18.01
CA LEU A 334 -2.35 5.06 18.43
C LEU A 334 -1.76 6.43 18.09
N ASP A 335 -1.99 6.94 16.88
CA ASP A 335 -1.52 8.26 16.44
C ASP A 335 -2.15 9.37 17.28
N MET A 336 -3.45 9.29 17.58
CA MET A 336 -4.12 10.22 18.50
C MET A 336 -3.56 10.14 19.94
N ALA A 337 -3.23 8.94 20.42
CA ALA A 337 -2.62 8.74 21.73
C ALA A 337 -1.21 9.33 21.81
N LEU A 338 -0.42 9.17 20.75
CA LEU A 338 0.93 9.73 20.64
C LEU A 338 0.90 11.28 20.60
N ASP A 339 -0.03 11.88 19.85
CA ASP A 339 -0.23 13.34 19.83
C ASP A 339 -0.63 13.90 21.19
N GLN A 340 -1.49 13.18 21.92
CA GLN A 340 -1.87 13.55 23.29
C GLN A 340 -0.68 13.41 24.25
N LEU A 341 0.12 12.37 24.12
CA LEU A 341 1.33 12.17 24.91
C LEU A 341 2.33 13.31 24.69
N ALA A 342 2.62 13.68 23.47
CA ALA A 342 3.47 14.80 23.11
C ALA A 342 2.96 16.13 23.70
N THR A 343 1.65 16.31 23.75
CA THR A 343 1.02 17.48 24.39
C THR A 343 1.24 17.49 25.90
N VAL A 344 1.11 16.35 26.56
CA VAL A 344 1.34 16.17 28.01
C VAL A 344 2.82 16.39 28.34
N GLU A 345 3.75 15.87 27.54
CA GLU A 345 5.19 16.09 27.71
C GLU A 345 5.55 17.57 27.61
N LYS A 346 5.02 18.26 26.61
CA LYS A 346 5.20 19.73 26.45
C LYS A 346 4.66 20.52 27.65
N GLN A 347 3.52 20.11 28.20
CA GLN A 347 2.95 20.72 29.41
C GLN A 347 3.82 20.44 30.65
N LEU A 348 4.35 19.23 30.78
CA LEU A 348 5.26 18.85 31.85
C LEU A 348 6.57 19.62 31.81
N ASP A 349 7.13 19.82 30.63
CA ASP A 349 8.35 20.62 30.46
C ASP A 349 8.11 22.11 30.76
N ALA A 350 6.96 22.67 30.41
CA ALA A 350 6.56 24.01 30.77
C ALA A 350 6.40 24.19 32.30
N LEU A 351 5.89 23.16 32.98
CA LEU A 351 5.79 23.11 34.45
C LEU A 351 7.18 23.02 35.11
N LYS A 352 8.07 22.17 34.59
CA LYS A 352 9.46 22.07 35.07
C LYS A 352 10.25 23.36 34.86
N ALA A 353 10.00 24.07 33.77
CA ALA A 353 10.62 25.35 33.47
C ALA A 353 10.03 26.55 34.27
N GLY A 354 9.00 26.32 35.08
CA GLY A 354 8.36 27.34 35.89
C GLY A 354 7.59 28.42 35.06
N THR A 355 7.32 28.12 33.80
CA THR A 355 6.63 29.06 32.87
C THR A 355 5.11 29.02 33.00
N VAL A 356 4.57 28.06 33.76
CA VAL A 356 3.15 27.90 34.06
C VAL A 356 2.96 27.65 35.56
N THR A 357 2.22 28.50 36.23
CA THR A 357 1.83 28.35 37.64
C THR A 357 0.46 27.66 37.69
N VAL A 358 0.46 26.35 37.86
CA VAL A 358 -0.74 25.56 38.21
C VAL A 358 -0.51 24.90 39.57
N SER A 359 -1.57 24.78 40.37
CA SER A 359 -1.45 23.99 41.59
C SER A 359 -1.09 22.56 41.26
N PRO A 360 -0.27 21.89 42.08
CA PRO A 360 0.10 20.48 41.84
C PRO A 360 -1.11 19.55 41.66
N GLU A 361 -2.20 19.86 42.32
CA GLU A 361 -3.46 19.12 42.28
C GLU A 361 -4.17 19.29 40.92
N SER A 362 -4.19 20.51 40.35
CA SER A 362 -4.76 20.79 39.00
C SER A 362 -3.93 20.13 37.90
N ALA A 363 -2.61 20.12 38.01
CA ALA A 363 -1.70 19.45 37.08
C ALA A 363 -1.88 17.93 37.10
N TYR A 364 -2.01 17.34 38.28
CA TYR A 364 -2.26 15.92 38.47
C TYR A 364 -3.62 15.49 37.86
N VAL A 365 -4.70 16.25 38.15
CA VAL A 365 -6.04 15.97 37.63
C VAL A 365 -6.08 16.10 36.10
N ALA A 366 -5.39 17.09 35.52
CA ALA A 366 -5.28 17.26 34.07
C ALA A 366 -4.52 16.10 33.41
N ALA A 367 -3.40 15.67 33.99
CA ALA A 367 -2.58 14.54 33.52
C ALA A 367 -3.36 13.21 33.60
N VAL A 368 -4.04 12.95 34.74
CA VAL A 368 -4.88 11.76 34.91
C VAL A 368 -6.05 11.73 33.92
N LYS A 369 -6.68 12.88 33.64
CA LYS A 369 -7.75 13.00 32.66
C LYS A 369 -7.28 12.74 31.24
N SER A 370 -6.08 13.22 30.88
CA SER A 370 -5.45 12.97 29.59
C SER A 370 -5.07 11.50 29.43
N ILE A 371 -4.46 10.89 30.48
CA ILE A 371 -4.10 9.47 30.46
C ILE A 371 -5.34 8.59 30.35
N LYS A 372 -6.42 8.92 31.07
CA LYS A 372 -7.69 8.20 30.99
C LYS A 372 -8.31 8.28 29.59
N GLY A 373 -8.27 9.45 28.95
CA GLY A 373 -8.69 9.64 27.56
C GLY A 373 -7.86 8.86 26.54
N ILE A 374 -6.61 8.48 26.89
CA ILE A 374 -5.73 7.64 26.06
C ILE A 374 -6.04 6.14 26.27
N VAL A 375 -6.31 5.75 27.52
CA VAL A 375 -6.45 4.31 27.90
C VAL A 375 -7.87 3.80 27.61
N ASP A 376 -8.91 4.59 27.90
CA ASP A 376 -10.32 4.18 27.71
C ASP A 376 -10.64 3.76 26.25
N PRO A 377 -10.10 4.40 25.18
CA PRO A 377 -10.27 3.94 23.80
C PRO A 377 -9.44 2.71 23.43
N LEU A 378 -8.47 2.30 24.26
CA LEU A 378 -7.60 1.15 24.02
C LEU A 378 -8.10 -0.13 24.70
N GLU A 379 -9.15 -0.06 25.53
CA GLU A 379 -9.84 -1.25 25.99
C GLU A 379 -10.51 -1.94 24.78
N VAL A 380 -9.82 -2.95 24.29
CA VAL A 380 -10.34 -3.89 23.27
C VAL A 380 -11.30 -4.84 23.98
N PRO A 381 -12.50 -5.08 23.45
CA PRO A 381 -13.44 -6.06 24.00
C PRO A 381 -12.92 -7.47 23.96
#